data_d6ff0d2da02031ce01ede9e52a8e76f1
#
_entry.id   d6ff0d2da02031ce01ede9e52a8e76f1
#
_cell.length_a   1.000
_cell.length_b   1.000
_cell.length_c   1.000
_cell.angle_alpha   90.00
_cell.angle_beta   90.00
_cell.angle_gamma   90.00
#
_symmetry.space_group_name_H-M   'P 1'
#
loop_
_entity.id
_entity.type
_entity.pdbx_description
1 polymer ?
#
loop_
_entity_poly.entity_id
_entity_poly.type
_entity_poly.pdbx_seq_one_letter_code
_entity_poly.pdbx_strand_id
1 'polypeptide(L)'
;AEGVRTAVAAATEAARLAGVVHAAGVLDDGVLTQQTWDRFRRVLGPKAVGAWELHRATERMPLDFFVLFSSVAATLGSPGQGNYAAANAFL
;
A
#
# COMPACT_ATOMS: atom_id res chain seq x y z
N ALA A 1 5.45 -7.13 7.07
CA ALA A 1 5.61 -8.40 6.35
C ALA A 1 4.88 -9.54 7.05
N GLU A 2 5.19 -9.77 8.31
CA GLU A 2 4.57 -10.87 9.05
C GLU A 2 3.07 -10.66 9.26
N GLY A 3 2.62 -9.43 9.53
CA GLY A 3 1.20 -9.11 9.68
C GLY A 3 0.40 -9.39 8.41
N VAL A 4 0.95 -9.06 7.26
CA VAL A 4 0.31 -9.34 5.95
C VAL A 4 0.22 -10.85 5.72
N ARG A 5 1.29 -11.59 5.95
CA ARG A 5 1.29 -13.05 5.81
C ARG A 5 0.28 -13.72 6.73
N THR A 6 0.20 -13.26 7.97
CA THR A 6 -0.77 -13.78 8.96
C THR A 6 -2.20 -13.52 8.50
N ALA A 7 -2.50 -12.32 8.01
CA ALA A 7 -3.82 -11.96 7.52
C ALA A 7 -4.22 -12.81 6.30
N VAL A 8 -3.31 -12.99 5.34
CA VAL A 8 -3.56 -13.80 4.14
C VAL A 8 -3.77 -15.27 4.53
N ALA A 9 -2.95 -15.81 5.42
CA ALA A 9 -3.10 -17.18 5.89
C ALA A 9 -4.45 -17.40 6.57
N ALA A 10 -4.87 -16.48 7.44
CA ALA A 10 -6.17 -16.55 8.12
C ALA A 10 -7.33 -16.50 7.13
N ALA A 11 -7.25 -15.65 6.12
CA ALA A 11 -8.27 -15.55 5.09
C ALA A 11 -8.37 -16.85 4.26
N THR A 12 -7.23 -17.48 3.94
CA THR A 12 -7.20 -18.70 3.12
C THR A 12 -7.62 -19.95 3.89
N GLU A 13 -7.56 -19.95 5.22
CA GLU A 13 -8.05 -21.07 6.04
C GLU A 13 -9.56 -21.27 5.89
N ALA A 14 -10.33 -20.19 5.77
CA ALA A 14 -11.80 -20.25 5.71
C ALA A 14 -12.30 -20.65 4.32
N ALA A 15 -11.64 -20.17 3.26
CA ALA A 15 -12.03 -20.41 1.88
C ALA A 15 -10.89 -20.04 0.94
N ARG A 16 -11.04 -20.39 -0.36
CA ARG A 16 -10.10 -19.93 -1.40
C ARG A 16 -10.11 -18.39 -1.45
N LEU A 17 -8.93 -17.79 -1.42
CA LEU A 17 -8.81 -16.35 -1.61
C LEU A 17 -9.05 -16.02 -3.09
N ALA A 18 -10.13 -15.31 -3.38
CA ALA A 18 -10.53 -14.95 -4.73
C ALA A 18 -9.86 -13.67 -5.23
N GLY A 19 -9.58 -12.74 -4.35
CA GLY A 19 -8.98 -11.48 -4.75
C GLY A 19 -8.49 -10.65 -3.58
N VAL A 20 -7.78 -9.59 -3.93
CA VAL A 20 -7.22 -8.63 -2.99
C VAL A 20 -7.59 -7.22 -3.43
N VAL A 21 -8.06 -6.41 -2.49
CA VAL A 21 -8.23 -4.96 -2.67
C VAL A 21 -7.41 -4.27 -1.61
N HIS A 22 -6.38 -3.55 -2.02
CA HIS A 22 -5.52 -2.76 -1.14
C HIS A 22 -5.96 -1.30 -1.20
N ALA A 23 -6.59 -0.83 -0.14
CA ALA A 23 -7.04 0.55 0.01
C ALA A 23 -6.49 1.19 1.30
N ALA A 24 -5.52 0.56 1.93
CA ALA A 24 -4.91 1.05 3.16
C ALA A 24 -4.02 2.27 2.89
N GLY A 25 -3.99 3.19 3.83
CA GLY A 25 -3.12 4.35 3.74
C GLY A 25 -3.22 5.21 4.98
N VAL A 26 -2.18 5.98 5.20
CA VAL A 26 -2.13 7.03 6.23
C VAL A 26 -1.58 8.30 5.58
N LEU A 27 -1.89 9.44 6.18
CA LEU A 27 -1.36 10.73 5.77
C LEU A 27 -0.40 11.25 6.84
N ASP A 28 0.65 11.92 6.38
CA ASP A 28 1.57 12.68 7.23
C ASP A 28 2.06 13.87 6.41
N ASP A 29 1.12 14.79 6.17
CA ASP A 29 1.30 15.90 5.27
C ASP A 29 2.29 16.93 5.83
N GLY A 30 3.00 17.58 4.93
CA GLY A 30 3.90 18.68 5.24
C GLY A 30 4.54 19.22 3.97
N VAL A 31 4.84 20.52 3.96
CA VAL A 31 5.58 21.12 2.86
C VAL A 31 6.94 20.44 2.69
N LEU A 32 7.51 20.48 1.49
CA LEU A 32 8.72 19.75 1.15
C LEU A 32 9.87 19.98 2.12
N THR A 33 10.06 21.22 2.58
CA THR A 33 11.11 21.58 3.53
C THR A 33 10.91 21.00 4.94
N GLN A 34 9.68 20.55 5.26
CA GLN A 34 9.34 19.94 6.55
C GLN A 34 9.24 18.41 6.44
N GLN A 35 9.43 17.82 5.26
CA GLN A 35 9.45 16.40 5.11
C GLN A 35 10.72 15.79 5.71
N THR A 36 10.58 14.63 6.34
CA THR A 36 11.67 13.83 6.88
C THR A 36 11.54 12.41 6.36
N TRP A 37 12.61 11.64 6.44
CA TRP A 37 12.56 10.23 6.06
C TRP A 37 11.53 9.46 6.89
N ASP A 38 11.38 9.78 8.19
CA ASP A 38 10.38 9.13 9.04
C ASP A 38 8.95 9.42 8.58
N ARG A 39 8.67 10.63 8.14
CA ARG A 39 7.37 10.99 7.56
C ARG A 39 7.11 10.23 6.25
N PHE A 40 8.12 10.12 5.39
CA PHE A 40 8.03 9.31 4.18
C PHE A 40 7.77 7.85 4.50
N ARG A 41 8.55 7.25 5.40
CA ARG A 41 8.37 5.84 5.78
C ARG A 41 7.00 5.54 6.35
N ARG A 42 6.45 6.45 7.14
CA ARG A 42 5.12 6.29 7.73
C ARG A 42 4.04 6.16 6.67
N VAL A 43 4.15 6.91 5.58
CA VAL A 43 3.19 6.88 4.47
C VAL A 43 3.50 5.74 3.49
N LEU A 44 4.78 5.49 3.21
CA LEU A 44 5.22 4.40 2.33
C LEU A 44 4.89 3.01 2.89
N GLY A 45 4.95 2.85 4.21
CA GLY A 45 4.74 1.56 4.85
C GLY A 45 3.45 0.88 4.41
N PRO A 46 2.27 1.42 4.73
CA PRO A 46 1.01 0.76 4.37
C PRO A 46 0.76 0.71 2.87
N LYS A 47 1.21 1.69 2.11
CA LYS A 47 0.96 1.74 0.66
C LYS A 47 1.98 0.93 -0.13
N ALA A 48 3.23 1.32 -0.13
CA ALA A 48 4.25 0.67 -0.97
C ALA A 48 4.68 -0.68 -0.40
N VAL A 49 5.11 -0.70 0.85
CA VAL A 49 5.58 -1.95 1.48
C VAL A 49 4.42 -2.91 1.67
N GLY A 50 3.27 -2.43 2.14
CA GLY A 50 2.08 -3.25 2.32
C GLY A 50 1.59 -3.88 1.02
N ALA A 51 1.54 -3.12 -0.06
CA ALA A 51 1.15 -3.63 -1.39
C ALA A 51 2.14 -4.68 -1.90
N TRP A 52 3.44 -4.44 -1.75
CA TRP A 52 4.48 -5.39 -2.13
C TRP A 52 4.37 -6.70 -1.34
N GLU A 53 4.16 -6.61 -0.03
CA GLU A 53 4.01 -7.80 0.81
C GLU A 53 2.74 -8.59 0.47
N LEU A 54 1.64 -7.91 0.15
CA LEU A 54 0.43 -8.57 -0.35
C LEU A 54 0.70 -9.29 -1.67
N HIS A 55 1.40 -8.65 -2.60
CA HIS A 55 1.81 -9.27 -3.85
C HIS A 55 2.61 -10.54 -3.59
N ARG A 56 3.65 -10.45 -2.75
CA ARG A 56 4.51 -11.60 -2.42
C ARG A 56 3.73 -12.73 -1.74
N ALA A 57 2.82 -12.39 -0.85
CA ALA A 57 2.04 -13.38 -0.12
C ALA A 57 1.01 -14.10 -1.01
N THR A 58 0.61 -13.49 -2.12
CA THR A 58 -0.46 -14.03 -2.99
C THR A 58 0.01 -14.35 -4.41
N GLU A 59 1.27 -14.13 -4.75
CA GLU A 59 1.78 -14.28 -6.13
C GLU A 59 1.59 -15.67 -6.73
N ARG A 60 1.50 -16.71 -5.90
CA ARG A 60 1.30 -18.09 -6.33
C ARG A 60 -0.14 -18.57 -6.16
N MET A 61 -1.05 -17.70 -5.75
CA MET A 61 -2.46 -18.03 -5.58
C MET A 61 -3.23 -17.71 -6.86
N PRO A 62 -4.23 -18.53 -7.22
CA PRO A 62 -5.06 -18.26 -8.41
C PRO A 62 -6.11 -17.18 -8.10
N LEU A 63 -5.68 -15.94 -7.96
CA LEU A 63 -6.56 -14.81 -7.70
C LEU A 63 -7.35 -14.45 -8.97
N ASP A 64 -8.62 -14.08 -8.78
CA ASP A 64 -9.44 -13.53 -9.84
C ASP A 64 -9.14 -12.04 -10.08
N PHE A 65 -8.71 -11.34 -9.04
CA PHE A 65 -8.33 -9.92 -9.14
C PHE A 65 -7.32 -9.53 -8.06
N PHE A 66 -6.55 -8.48 -8.35
CA PHE A 66 -5.64 -7.82 -7.41
C PHE A 66 -5.69 -6.33 -7.70
N VAL A 67 -6.32 -5.56 -6.81
CA VAL A 67 -6.60 -4.14 -7.03
C VAL A 67 -5.83 -3.29 -6.02
N LEU A 68 -5.10 -2.32 -6.52
CA LEU A 68 -4.37 -1.34 -5.72
C LEU A 68 -5.00 0.05 -5.91
N PHE A 69 -5.48 0.63 -4.82
CA PHE A 69 -6.02 1.99 -4.85
C PHE A 69 -4.88 2.99 -4.75
N SER A 70 -4.53 3.58 -5.88
CA SER A 70 -3.60 4.70 -5.96
C SER A 70 -4.35 6.03 -5.70
N SER A 71 -3.83 7.12 -6.17
CA SER A 71 -4.43 8.44 -6.02
C SER A 71 -4.07 9.31 -7.21
N VAL A 72 -4.95 10.24 -7.57
CA VAL A 72 -4.67 11.28 -8.55
C VAL A 72 -3.47 12.14 -8.13
N ALA A 73 -3.15 12.22 -6.85
CA ALA A 73 -1.95 12.87 -6.33
C ALA A 73 -0.66 12.30 -6.92
N ALA A 74 -0.64 11.04 -7.32
CA ALA A 74 0.52 10.41 -7.98
C ALA A 74 0.81 11.03 -9.36
N THR A 75 -0.22 11.53 -10.04
CA THR A 75 -0.11 12.09 -11.40
C THR A 75 -0.07 13.60 -11.38
N LEU A 76 -0.95 14.24 -10.61
CA LEU A 76 -1.10 15.70 -10.60
C LEU A 76 -0.37 16.37 -9.44
N GLY A 77 0.07 15.58 -8.46
CA GLY A 77 0.59 16.10 -7.21
C GLY A 77 -0.51 16.63 -6.30
N SER A 78 -0.11 16.98 -5.09
CA SER A 78 -0.99 17.63 -4.12
C SER A 78 -0.12 18.41 -3.13
N PRO A 79 -0.40 19.68 -2.89
CA PRO A 79 0.40 20.49 -1.96
C PRO A 79 0.52 19.83 -0.58
N GLY A 80 1.73 19.77 -0.04
CA GLY A 80 2.01 19.16 1.26
C GLY A 80 1.95 17.64 1.29
N GLN A 81 1.76 16.95 0.16
CA GLN A 81 1.61 15.49 0.08
C GLN A 81 2.67 14.83 -0.80
N GLY A 82 3.91 15.32 -0.79
CA GLY A 82 5.00 14.72 -1.58
C GLY A 82 5.23 13.25 -1.23
N ASN A 83 5.21 12.90 0.05
CA ASN A 83 5.31 11.52 0.52
C ASN A 83 4.13 10.65 0.07
N TYR A 84 2.91 11.18 0.17
CA TYR A 84 1.69 10.50 -0.26
C TYR A 84 1.68 10.28 -1.78
N ALA A 85 2.06 11.30 -2.54
CA ALA A 85 2.18 11.21 -4.00
C ALA A 85 3.20 10.15 -4.40
N ALA A 86 4.37 10.13 -3.76
CA ALA A 86 5.42 9.13 -4.02
C ALA A 86 4.94 7.72 -3.72
N ALA A 87 4.27 7.51 -2.58
CA ALA A 87 3.75 6.20 -2.19
C ALA A 87 2.71 5.69 -3.19
N ASN A 88 1.82 6.56 -3.65
CA ASN A 88 0.80 6.20 -4.64
C ASN A 88 1.40 5.98 -6.03
N ALA A 89 2.48 6.67 -6.39
CA ALA A 89 3.17 6.45 -7.65
C ALA A 89 3.84 5.06 -7.73
N PHE A 90 4.19 4.48 -6.58
CA PHE A 90 4.72 3.13 -6.53
C PHE A 90 3.67 2.09 -6.94
N LEU A 91 2.41 2.31 -6.59
CA LEU A 91 1.35 1.36 -6.90
C LEU A 91 1.05 1.28 -8.40
#